data_0cd05c26fe10047595156d0750d5436e
#
_entry.id   0cd05c26fe10047595156d0750d5436e
#
_cell.length_a   1.000
_cell.length_b   1.000
_cell.length_c   1.000
_cell.angle_alpha   90.00
_cell.angle_beta   90.00
_cell.angle_gamma   90.00
#
_symmetry.space_group_name_H-M   'P 1'
#
loop_
_entity.id
_entity.type
_entity.pdbx_description
1 polymer ?
#
loop_
_entity_poly.entity_id
_entity_poly.type
_entity_poly.pdbx_seq_one_letter_code
_entity_poly.pdbx_strand_id
1 'polypeptide(L)'
;MKIGITPSIKEIYKNQFEYCVDIRLIDFLKYCFINPKIFIVNESSLNIKNINFLIISGGNDIYDLVKHKKNFLRNQLDNKALNSAIQKKIPVLGICYGAQFISHFFNNKVFKKRGHVQKINKIIIKDKSYLNKNFIKVKCFHNYVIKAHKKLNEIGFCEDKTIEFYKIKNKKIYGMMWHPERDYNFKNFNKMILKRICS
;
A
#
# COMPACT_ATOMS: atom_id res chain seq x y z
N MET A 1 5.83 1.54 -18.58
CA MET A 1 5.32 2.20 -17.37
C MET A 1 6.47 2.45 -16.41
N LYS A 2 6.56 3.65 -15.77
CA LYS A 2 7.59 4.00 -14.78
C LYS A 2 6.95 3.98 -13.38
N ILE A 3 7.45 3.11 -12.50
CA ILE A 3 6.88 2.86 -11.17
C ILE A 3 7.90 3.24 -10.11
N GLY A 4 7.53 4.14 -9.20
CA GLY A 4 8.31 4.44 -8.00
C GLY A 4 7.85 3.57 -6.84
N ILE A 5 8.77 3.04 -6.05
CA ILE A 5 8.47 2.29 -4.83
C ILE A 5 9.19 2.97 -3.68
N THR A 6 8.45 3.39 -2.64
CA THR A 6 9.10 3.73 -1.37
C THR A 6 9.46 2.44 -0.63
N PRO A 7 10.74 2.23 -0.27
CA PRO A 7 11.21 1.00 0.35
C PRO A 7 10.82 0.92 1.82
N SER A 8 10.72 -0.26 2.40
CA SER A 8 10.74 -0.42 3.85
C SER A 8 12.13 -0.05 4.41
N ILE A 9 12.18 0.34 5.67
CA ILE A 9 13.43 0.64 6.38
C ILE A 9 13.64 -0.41 7.45
N LYS A 10 14.78 -1.10 7.37
CA LYS A 10 15.21 -2.07 8.39
C LYS A 10 16.40 -1.53 9.16
N GLU A 11 16.43 -1.77 10.44
CA GLU A 11 17.61 -1.59 11.26
C GLU A 11 18.38 -2.91 11.27
N ILE A 12 19.60 -2.91 10.73
CA ILE A 12 20.47 -4.08 10.62
C ILE A 12 21.35 -4.18 11.85
N TYR A 13 21.94 -3.06 12.27
CA TYR A 13 22.67 -2.90 13.50
C TYR A 13 22.20 -1.63 14.20
N LYS A 14 22.58 -1.44 15.46
CA LYS A 14 22.22 -0.25 16.24
C LYS A 14 22.51 1.04 15.45
N ASN A 15 21.48 1.79 15.13
CA ASN A 15 21.53 3.03 14.34
C ASN A 15 22.00 2.89 12.88
N GLN A 16 22.13 1.67 12.35
CA GLN A 16 22.41 1.43 10.94
C GLN A 16 21.12 0.95 10.23
N PHE A 17 20.68 1.72 9.24
CA PHE A 17 19.41 1.50 8.55
C PHE A 17 19.62 1.23 7.07
N GLU A 18 18.81 0.32 6.52
CA GLU A 18 18.82 -0.04 5.10
C GLU A 18 17.44 0.13 4.46
N TYR A 19 17.46 0.51 3.19
CA TYR A 19 16.30 0.46 2.33
C TYR A 19 16.10 -0.95 1.79
N CYS A 20 14.92 -1.52 2.02
CA CYS A 20 14.59 -2.87 1.59
C CYS A 20 13.34 -2.89 0.72
N VAL A 21 13.41 -3.57 -0.41
CA VAL A 21 12.26 -3.86 -1.27
C VAL A 21 12.12 -5.36 -1.39
N ASP A 22 10.89 -5.86 -1.21
CA ASP A 22 10.59 -7.28 -1.40
C ASP A 22 10.77 -7.64 -2.89
N ILE A 23 11.60 -8.63 -3.18
CA ILE A 23 11.85 -9.12 -4.56
C ILE A 23 10.53 -9.57 -5.19
N ARG A 24 9.65 -10.21 -4.43
CA ARG A 24 8.35 -10.63 -4.93
C ARG A 24 7.43 -9.48 -5.35
N LEU A 25 7.58 -8.28 -4.75
CA LEU A 25 6.88 -7.09 -5.22
C LEU A 25 7.37 -6.69 -6.62
N ILE A 26 8.67 -6.77 -6.86
CA ILE A 26 9.25 -6.50 -8.19
C ILE A 26 8.72 -7.52 -9.22
N ASP A 27 8.72 -8.81 -8.88
CA ASP A 27 8.21 -9.88 -9.75
C ASP A 27 6.72 -9.74 -10.02
N PHE A 28 5.93 -9.38 -8.99
CA PHE A 28 4.52 -9.10 -9.14
C PHE A 28 4.25 -7.93 -10.11
N LEU A 29 5.04 -6.86 -10.03
CA LEU A 29 4.91 -5.73 -10.93
C LEU A 29 5.29 -6.10 -12.39
N LYS A 30 6.31 -6.93 -12.59
CA LYS A 30 6.63 -7.50 -13.91
C LYS A 30 5.50 -8.40 -14.44
N TYR A 31 4.83 -9.16 -13.58
CA TYR A 31 3.64 -9.92 -13.95
C TYR A 31 2.46 -9.01 -14.36
N CYS A 32 2.29 -7.87 -13.68
CA CYS A 32 1.17 -6.94 -13.93
C CYS A 32 1.36 -6.11 -15.20
N PHE A 33 2.59 -5.67 -15.50
CA PHE A 33 2.90 -4.69 -16.53
C PHE A 33 3.99 -5.22 -17.50
N ILE A 34 3.90 -4.81 -18.76
CA ILE A 34 4.92 -5.15 -19.78
C ILE A 34 6.12 -4.22 -19.57
N ASN A 35 7.30 -4.80 -19.35
CA ASN A 35 8.58 -4.10 -19.20
C ASN A 35 8.51 -2.84 -18.29
N PRO A 36 8.05 -2.96 -17.02
CA PRO A 36 8.00 -1.82 -16.15
C PRO A 36 9.41 -1.35 -15.78
N LYS A 37 9.64 -0.03 -15.80
CA LYS A 37 10.83 0.58 -15.21
C LYS A 37 10.54 0.88 -13.75
N ILE A 38 11.26 0.22 -12.83
CA ILE A 38 11.04 0.32 -11.39
C ILE A 38 12.16 1.17 -10.79
N PHE A 39 11.78 2.16 -9.99
CA PHE A 39 12.67 3.10 -9.30
C PHE A 39 12.43 3.00 -7.80
N ILE A 40 13.49 2.88 -7.03
CA ILE A 40 13.42 2.99 -5.58
C ILE A 40 13.46 4.47 -5.21
N VAL A 41 12.40 4.93 -4.55
CA VAL A 41 12.28 6.30 -4.08
C VAL A 41 13.04 6.45 -2.76
N ASN A 42 14.04 7.30 -2.74
CA ASN A 42 14.80 7.67 -1.55
C ASN A 42 14.84 9.20 -1.39
N GLU A 43 15.46 9.73 -0.35
CA GLU A 43 15.50 11.17 -0.09
C GLU A 43 16.18 11.97 -1.20
N SER A 44 17.21 11.42 -1.84
CA SER A 44 17.94 12.05 -2.95
C SER A 44 17.13 12.01 -4.25
N SER A 45 16.33 10.96 -4.45
CA SER A 45 15.53 10.73 -5.66
C SER A 45 14.08 11.19 -5.54
N LEU A 46 13.75 12.03 -4.56
CA LEU A 46 12.39 12.60 -4.40
C LEU A 46 11.89 13.38 -5.62
N ASN A 47 12.75 13.51 -6.64
CA ASN A 47 12.35 13.98 -7.94
C ASN A 47 11.52 12.91 -8.69
N ILE A 48 10.33 12.58 -8.12
CA ILE A 48 9.37 11.66 -8.75
C ILE A 48 8.74 12.24 -10.04
N LYS A 49 9.40 13.23 -10.67
CA LYS A 49 8.95 13.86 -11.91
C LYS A 49 8.73 12.87 -13.06
N ASN A 50 9.43 11.75 -13.00
CA ASN A 50 9.48 10.80 -14.11
C ASN A 50 8.74 9.49 -13.85
N ILE A 51 7.95 9.36 -12.76
CA ILE A 51 7.14 8.15 -12.52
C ILE A 51 5.67 8.38 -12.90
N ASN A 52 5.02 7.30 -13.32
CA ASN A 52 3.60 7.29 -13.69
C ASN A 52 2.72 6.70 -12.56
N PHE A 53 3.33 6.02 -11.60
CA PHE A 53 2.66 5.32 -10.52
C PHE A 53 3.58 5.24 -9.30
N LEU A 54 3.07 5.57 -8.11
CA LEU A 54 3.79 5.44 -6.86
C LEU A 54 3.21 4.30 -6.03
N ILE A 55 4.09 3.42 -5.52
CA ILE A 55 3.74 2.39 -4.55
C ILE A 55 4.40 2.73 -3.22
N ILE A 56 3.60 2.85 -2.17
CA ILE A 56 4.08 2.88 -0.78
C ILE A 56 4.03 1.44 -0.27
N SER A 57 5.19 0.79 -0.16
CA SER A 57 5.30 -0.64 0.16
C SER A 57 4.97 -0.95 1.61
N GLY A 58 4.75 -2.22 1.94
CA GLY A 58 4.61 -2.72 3.31
C GLY A 58 5.92 -2.74 4.10
N GLY A 59 5.89 -3.25 5.32
CA GLY A 59 7.07 -3.70 6.10
C GLY A 59 7.52 -2.82 7.26
N ASN A 60 6.83 -1.73 7.57
CA ASN A 60 7.07 -0.91 8.78
C ASN A 60 5.76 -0.74 9.58
N ASP A 61 5.83 0.02 10.67
CA ASP A 61 4.68 0.54 11.41
C ASP A 61 4.62 2.07 11.29
N ILE A 62 3.44 2.64 11.50
CA ILE A 62 3.27 4.09 11.57
C ILE A 62 4.01 4.59 12.82
N TYR A 63 4.85 5.62 12.67
CA TYR A 63 5.65 6.15 13.77
C TYR A 63 4.81 6.60 14.97
N ASP A 64 3.64 7.17 14.75
CA ASP A 64 2.76 7.61 15.84
C ASP A 64 2.19 6.45 16.67
N LEU A 65 2.13 5.25 16.09
CA LEU A 65 1.67 4.04 16.77
C LEU A 65 2.83 3.25 17.40
N VAL A 66 4.01 3.27 16.77
CA VAL A 66 5.20 2.54 17.22
C VAL A 66 6.42 3.45 17.10
N LYS A 67 6.80 4.08 18.21
CA LYS A 67 7.91 5.03 18.30
C LYS A 67 9.26 4.32 18.18
N HIS A 68 9.77 4.21 16.97
CA HIS A 68 11.08 3.65 16.65
C HIS A 68 11.73 4.45 15.52
N LYS A 69 13.06 4.63 15.54
CA LYS A 69 13.78 5.47 14.56
C LYS A 69 13.56 5.04 13.11
N LYS A 70 13.56 3.72 12.81
CA LYS A 70 13.24 3.22 11.46
C LYS A 70 11.84 3.64 10.97
N ASN A 71 10.85 3.67 11.86
CA ASN A 71 9.49 4.09 11.52
C ASN A 71 9.41 5.60 11.31
N PHE A 72 10.17 6.38 12.10
CA PHE A 72 10.30 7.82 11.90
C PHE A 72 10.88 8.15 10.52
N LEU A 73 12.02 7.56 10.17
CA LEU A 73 12.67 7.74 8.86
C LEU A 73 11.74 7.33 7.72
N ARG A 74 11.05 6.19 7.88
CA ARG A 74 10.08 5.73 6.89
C ARG A 74 8.92 6.70 6.71
N ASN A 75 8.31 7.17 7.81
CA ASN A 75 7.22 8.14 7.74
C ASN A 75 7.65 9.45 7.09
N GLN A 76 8.87 9.94 7.35
CA GLN A 76 9.40 11.15 6.70
C GLN A 76 9.51 10.96 5.17
N LEU A 77 10.09 9.84 4.72
CA LEU A 77 10.20 9.52 3.30
C LEU A 77 8.82 9.45 2.63
N ASP A 78 7.88 8.69 3.24
CA ASP A 78 6.55 8.50 2.67
C ASP A 78 5.71 9.78 2.66
N ASN A 79 5.85 10.64 3.68
CA ASN A 79 5.20 11.97 3.71
C ASN A 79 5.66 12.83 2.52
N LYS A 80 6.98 12.90 2.28
CA LYS A 80 7.54 13.66 1.17
C LYS A 80 7.09 13.08 -0.18
N ALA A 81 7.16 11.74 -0.34
CA ALA A 81 6.77 11.05 -1.57
C ALA A 81 5.26 11.21 -1.87
N LEU A 82 4.39 11.04 -0.86
CA LEU A 82 2.94 11.17 -1.02
C LEU A 82 2.54 12.60 -1.36
N ASN A 83 3.09 13.61 -0.66
CA ASN A 83 2.83 15.02 -0.97
C ASN A 83 3.25 15.37 -2.41
N SER A 84 4.43 14.92 -2.85
CA SER A 84 4.89 15.13 -4.22
C SER A 84 3.97 14.45 -5.24
N ALA A 85 3.50 13.21 -4.96
CA ALA A 85 2.56 12.50 -5.82
C ALA A 85 1.19 13.21 -5.90
N ILE A 86 0.70 13.77 -4.78
CA ILE A 86 -0.54 14.55 -4.73
C ILE A 86 -0.42 15.81 -5.62
N GLN A 87 0.64 16.58 -5.47
CA GLN A 87 0.89 17.78 -6.25
C GLN A 87 0.96 17.50 -7.76
N LYS A 88 1.57 16.39 -8.14
CA LYS A 88 1.75 15.97 -9.55
C LYS A 88 0.60 15.11 -10.08
N LYS A 89 -0.44 14.88 -9.27
CA LYS A 89 -1.59 14.01 -9.62
C LYS A 89 -1.20 12.60 -10.06
N ILE A 90 -0.07 12.08 -9.54
CA ILE A 90 0.40 10.71 -9.81
C ILE A 90 -0.48 9.73 -9.04
N PRO A 91 -1.01 8.66 -9.65
CA PRO A 91 -1.71 7.60 -8.95
C PRO A 91 -0.83 6.94 -7.88
N VAL A 92 -1.41 6.64 -6.71
CA VAL A 92 -0.70 6.05 -5.57
C VAL A 92 -1.42 4.79 -5.10
N LEU A 93 -0.67 3.73 -4.81
CA LEU A 93 -1.15 2.55 -4.10
C LEU A 93 -0.30 2.33 -2.84
N GLY A 94 -0.94 2.34 -1.67
CA GLY A 94 -0.36 1.83 -0.44
C GLY A 94 -0.64 0.34 -0.26
N ILE A 95 0.38 -0.45 0.08
CA ILE A 95 0.26 -1.89 0.37
C ILE A 95 0.52 -2.12 1.85
N CYS A 96 -0.40 -2.77 2.56
CA CYS A 96 -0.34 -3.11 3.99
C CYS A 96 -0.01 -1.86 4.85
N TYR A 97 1.22 -1.73 5.35
CA TYR A 97 1.67 -0.50 6.01
C TYR A 97 1.39 0.75 5.15
N GLY A 98 1.68 0.72 3.86
CA GLY A 98 1.40 1.86 2.97
C GLY A 98 -0.07 2.25 2.93
N ALA A 99 -1.00 1.29 3.00
CA ALA A 99 -2.43 1.57 3.14
C ALA A 99 -2.74 2.20 4.50
N GLN A 100 -2.18 1.68 5.59
CA GLN A 100 -2.34 2.26 6.92
C GLN A 100 -1.79 3.68 6.98
N PHE A 101 -0.59 3.90 6.41
CA PHE A 101 0.06 5.21 6.36
C PHE A 101 -0.79 6.23 5.58
N ILE A 102 -1.27 5.90 4.38
CA ILE A 102 -2.17 6.77 3.60
C ILE A 102 -3.43 7.11 4.39
N SER A 103 -4.07 6.11 5.00
CA SER A 103 -5.26 6.33 5.84
C SER A 103 -4.96 7.32 6.97
N HIS A 104 -3.87 7.12 7.70
CA HIS A 104 -3.42 7.99 8.80
C HIS A 104 -3.09 9.41 8.31
N PHE A 105 -2.38 9.54 7.20
CA PHE A 105 -2.04 10.83 6.56
C PHE A 105 -3.30 11.68 6.26
N PHE A 106 -4.40 11.04 5.88
CA PHE A 106 -5.70 11.71 5.69
C PHE A 106 -6.54 11.81 6.95
N ASN A 107 -5.94 11.66 8.15
CA ASN A 107 -6.56 11.75 9.47
C ASN A 107 -7.66 10.70 9.72
N ASN A 108 -7.52 9.49 9.15
CA ASN A 108 -8.38 8.38 9.50
C ASN A 108 -7.73 7.56 10.62
N LYS A 109 -8.56 7.00 11.48
CA LYS A 109 -8.07 6.21 12.61
C LYS A 109 -7.56 4.84 12.14
N VAL A 110 -6.30 4.55 12.49
CA VAL A 110 -5.66 3.24 12.39
C VAL A 110 -5.48 2.71 13.81
N PHE A 111 -5.87 1.48 14.08
CA PHE A 111 -5.85 0.91 15.44
C PHE A 111 -5.51 -0.57 15.42
N LYS A 112 -4.97 -1.07 16.53
CA LYS A 112 -4.57 -2.47 16.68
C LYS A 112 -5.80 -3.37 16.80
N LYS A 113 -5.81 -4.47 16.06
CA LYS A 113 -6.86 -5.51 16.13
C LYS A 113 -6.26 -6.88 15.81
N ARG A 114 -6.57 -7.87 16.64
CA ARG A 114 -6.18 -9.27 16.40
C ARG A 114 -7.03 -9.90 15.28
N GLY A 115 -6.51 -10.94 14.64
CA GLY A 115 -7.28 -11.75 13.69
C GLY A 115 -6.93 -11.55 12.21
N HIS A 116 -5.94 -10.70 11.89
CA HIS A 116 -5.53 -10.41 10.51
C HIS A 116 -4.08 -10.84 10.20
N VAL A 117 -3.41 -11.56 11.12
CA VAL A 117 -2.04 -12.03 10.90
C VAL A 117 -2.05 -13.48 10.46
N GLN A 118 -1.42 -13.76 9.31
CA GLN A 118 -1.32 -15.08 8.69
C GLN A 118 -2.66 -15.82 8.48
N LYS A 119 -3.75 -15.06 8.39
CA LYS A 119 -5.09 -15.60 8.13
C LYS A 119 -5.54 -15.34 6.71
N ILE A 120 -6.30 -16.27 6.15
CA ILE A 120 -7.03 -16.07 4.91
C ILE A 120 -8.36 -15.41 5.27
N ASN A 121 -8.51 -14.16 4.87
CA ASN A 121 -9.72 -13.38 5.08
C ASN A 121 -10.56 -13.33 3.80
N LYS A 122 -11.87 -13.36 3.97
CA LYS A 122 -12.85 -13.11 2.92
C LYS A 122 -13.10 -11.60 2.85
N ILE A 123 -12.76 -11.00 1.72
CA ILE A 123 -12.97 -9.58 1.44
C ILE A 123 -14.20 -9.45 0.57
N ILE A 124 -15.23 -8.82 1.10
CA ILE A 124 -16.47 -8.50 0.39
C ILE A 124 -16.19 -7.28 -0.49
N ILE A 125 -16.44 -7.40 -1.79
CA ILE A 125 -16.24 -6.31 -2.76
C ILE A 125 -17.52 -5.48 -2.86
N LYS A 126 -17.43 -4.23 -2.42
CA LYS A 126 -18.53 -3.25 -2.45
C LYS A 126 -18.62 -2.56 -3.79
N ASP A 127 -17.48 -2.11 -4.32
CA ASP A 127 -17.40 -1.42 -5.61
C ASP A 127 -16.94 -2.38 -6.73
N LYS A 128 -17.92 -2.84 -7.51
CA LYS A 128 -17.72 -3.80 -8.61
C LYS A 128 -16.94 -3.22 -9.80
N SER A 129 -16.79 -1.90 -9.88
CA SER A 129 -16.02 -1.27 -10.96
C SER A 129 -14.53 -1.62 -10.92
N TYR A 130 -14.01 -1.97 -9.72
CA TYR A 130 -12.62 -2.42 -9.56
C TYR A 130 -12.44 -3.93 -9.78
N LEU A 131 -13.45 -4.70 -9.39
CA LEU A 131 -13.42 -6.15 -9.54
C LEU A 131 -14.85 -6.70 -9.54
N ASN A 132 -15.30 -7.25 -10.68
CA ASN A 132 -16.63 -7.84 -10.82
C ASN A 132 -16.72 -9.21 -10.12
N LYS A 133 -16.62 -9.20 -8.79
CA LYS A 133 -16.76 -10.36 -7.91
C LYS A 133 -17.49 -9.94 -6.64
N ASN A 134 -18.23 -10.88 -6.00
CA ASN A 134 -18.87 -10.61 -4.72
C ASN A 134 -17.86 -10.59 -3.58
N PHE A 135 -16.88 -11.46 -3.64
CA PHE A 135 -15.79 -11.53 -2.67
C PHE A 135 -14.52 -12.11 -3.29
N ILE A 136 -13.41 -11.90 -2.59
CA ILE A 136 -12.12 -12.55 -2.82
C ILE A 136 -11.61 -13.13 -1.51
N LYS A 137 -10.69 -14.10 -1.59
CA LYS A 137 -9.94 -14.62 -0.44
C LYS A 137 -8.49 -14.21 -0.57
N VAL A 138 -7.95 -13.54 0.46
CA VAL A 138 -6.57 -13.05 0.51
C VAL A 138 -5.92 -13.41 1.84
N LYS A 139 -4.60 -13.59 1.85
CA LYS A 139 -3.84 -13.80 3.08
C LYS A 139 -3.40 -12.45 3.64
N CYS A 140 -3.84 -12.15 4.87
CA CYS A 140 -3.52 -10.91 5.57
C CYS A 140 -2.33 -11.09 6.51
N PHE A 141 -1.54 -10.00 6.72
CA PHE A 141 -0.31 -10.01 7.53
C PHE A 141 -0.20 -8.77 8.43
N HIS A 142 -1.31 -8.14 8.81
CA HIS A 142 -1.30 -6.89 9.54
C HIS A 142 -1.97 -7.01 10.92
N ASN A 143 -1.42 -6.28 11.90
CA ASN A 143 -1.98 -6.13 13.26
C ASN A 143 -2.79 -4.85 13.42
N TYR A 144 -2.70 -3.94 12.46
CA TYR A 144 -3.43 -2.67 12.46
C TYR A 144 -4.47 -2.69 11.36
N VAL A 145 -5.63 -2.13 11.65
CA VAL A 145 -6.80 -2.10 10.76
C VAL A 145 -7.35 -0.69 10.61
N ILE A 146 -8.15 -0.50 9.57
CA ILE A 146 -8.76 0.77 9.21
C ILE A 146 -10.28 0.62 9.33
N LYS A 147 -10.97 1.59 9.96
CA LYS A 147 -12.43 1.70 9.95
C LYS A 147 -12.93 2.59 8.83
N ALA A 148 -14.21 2.42 8.50
CA ALA A 148 -14.93 3.31 7.62
C ALA A 148 -14.82 4.77 8.06
N HIS A 149 -14.59 5.68 7.12
CA HIS A 149 -14.46 7.11 7.38
C HIS A 149 -14.95 7.92 6.18
N LYS A 150 -15.52 9.11 6.44
CA LYS A 150 -16.10 9.99 5.40
C LYS A 150 -15.16 10.37 4.25
N LYS A 151 -13.85 10.33 4.47
CA LYS A 151 -12.83 10.61 3.44
C LYS A 151 -12.49 9.41 2.56
N LEU A 152 -12.97 8.21 2.90
CA LEU A 152 -12.71 6.97 2.18
C LEU A 152 -13.90 6.55 1.34
N ASN A 153 -13.66 6.14 0.12
CA ASN A 153 -14.56 5.29 -0.64
C ASN A 153 -14.12 3.84 -0.41
N GLU A 154 -14.95 3.09 0.29
CA GLU A 154 -14.73 1.68 0.57
C GLU A 154 -14.93 0.86 -0.70
N ILE A 155 -13.92 0.12 -1.11
CA ILE A 155 -13.99 -0.79 -2.27
C ILE A 155 -14.14 -2.23 -1.81
N GLY A 156 -13.50 -2.61 -0.69
CA GLY A 156 -13.59 -3.92 -0.10
C GLY A 156 -13.36 -3.93 1.40
N PHE A 157 -14.04 -4.82 2.12
CA PHE A 157 -13.98 -4.93 3.58
C PHE A 157 -14.10 -6.39 4.04
N CYS A 158 -13.55 -6.68 5.22
CA CYS A 158 -13.71 -7.97 5.90
C CYS A 158 -15.09 -8.12 6.55
N GLU A 159 -15.43 -9.36 6.92
CA GLU A 159 -16.68 -9.68 7.65
C GLU A 159 -16.80 -8.91 8.99
N ASP A 160 -15.67 -8.59 9.61
CA ASP A 160 -15.58 -7.78 10.84
C ASP A 160 -15.67 -6.26 10.59
N LYS A 161 -16.06 -5.85 9.37
CA LYS A 161 -16.24 -4.47 8.90
C LYS A 161 -14.96 -3.61 8.89
N THR A 162 -13.78 -4.23 8.95
CA THR A 162 -12.53 -3.52 8.72
C THR A 162 -12.29 -3.35 7.23
N ILE A 163 -11.78 -2.17 6.84
CA ILE A 163 -11.51 -1.85 5.44
C ILE A 163 -10.22 -2.54 4.98
N GLU A 164 -10.32 -3.24 3.87
CA GLU A 164 -9.18 -3.93 3.26
C GLU A 164 -8.76 -3.32 1.92
N PHE A 165 -9.69 -2.66 1.23
CA PHE A 165 -9.39 -1.92 0.00
C PHE A 165 -10.24 -0.67 -0.08
N TYR A 166 -9.57 0.47 -0.34
CA TYR A 166 -10.22 1.78 -0.38
C TYR A 166 -9.56 2.73 -1.38
N LYS A 167 -10.28 3.80 -1.72
CA LYS A 167 -9.80 4.97 -2.45
C LYS A 167 -10.01 6.22 -1.60
N ILE A 168 -9.09 7.16 -1.60
CA ILE A 168 -9.32 8.50 -1.05
C ILE A 168 -10.27 9.25 -1.99
N LYS A 169 -11.34 9.83 -1.42
CA LYS A 169 -12.34 10.58 -2.20
C LYS A 169 -11.67 11.65 -3.06
N ASN A 170 -12.11 11.74 -4.32
CA ASN A 170 -11.64 12.72 -5.29
C ASN A 170 -10.14 12.69 -5.61
N LYS A 171 -9.44 11.57 -5.31
CA LYS A 171 -8.01 11.39 -5.60
C LYS A 171 -7.75 10.00 -6.21
N LYS A 172 -6.74 9.88 -7.06
CA LYS A 172 -6.21 8.58 -7.54
C LYS A 172 -5.24 7.98 -6.49
N ILE A 173 -5.68 7.87 -5.22
CA ILE A 173 -4.89 7.37 -4.10
C ILE A 173 -5.65 6.22 -3.45
N TYR A 174 -5.02 5.06 -3.35
CA TYR A 174 -5.63 3.80 -2.96
C TYR A 174 -4.85 3.16 -1.83
N GLY A 175 -5.53 2.38 -1.01
CA GLY A 175 -4.93 1.53 0.02
C GLY A 175 -5.44 0.11 -0.09
N MET A 176 -4.53 -0.85 -0.13
CA MET A 176 -4.76 -2.30 -0.16
C MET A 176 -4.07 -2.92 1.05
N MET A 177 -4.83 -3.55 1.95
CA MET A 177 -4.31 -4.04 3.22
C MET A 177 -3.61 -5.40 3.11
N TRP A 178 -3.94 -6.21 2.09
CA TRP A 178 -3.24 -7.47 1.85
C TRP A 178 -1.99 -7.26 0.98
N HIS A 179 -1.17 -8.31 0.89
CA HIS A 179 0.06 -8.36 0.11
C HIS A 179 -0.18 -9.14 -1.19
N PRO A 180 -0.46 -8.49 -2.34
CA PRO A 180 -0.71 -9.19 -3.60
C PRO A 180 0.53 -9.93 -4.12
N GLU A 181 1.71 -9.49 -3.69
CA GLU A 181 3.00 -10.09 -4.03
C GLU A 181 3.33 -11.36 -3.25
N ARG A 182 2.63 -11.63 -2.14
CA ARG A 182 2.92 -12.80 -1.28
C ARG A 182 2.14 -14.06 -1.64
N ASP A 183 1.25 -14.00 -2.62
CA ASP A 183 0.62 -15.20 -3.16
C ASP A 183 1.67 -16.03 -3.92
N TYR A 184 1.67 -17.36 -3.70
CA TYR A 184 2.63 -18.26 -4.37
C TYR A 184 2.54 -18.13 -5.90
N ASN A 185 1.32 -18.20 -6.44
CA ASN A 185 1.00 -17.83 -7.81
C ASN A 185 0.25 -16.51 -7.78
N PHE A 186 0.75 -15.50 -8.50
CA PHE A 186 0.12 -14.19 -8.55
C PHE A 186 -1.30 -14.28 -9.09
N LYS A 187 -2.28 -13.82 -8.31
CA LYS A 187 -3.69 -13.91 -8.69
C LYS A 187 -4.06 -12.86 -9.72
N ASN A 188 -4.73 -13.29 -10.78
CA ASN A 188 -5.13 -12.39 -11.87
C ASN A 188 -6.02 -11.23 -11.41
N PHE A 189 -6.84 -11.40 -10.37
CA PHE A 189 -7.64 -10.30 -9.85
C PHE A 189 -6.79 -9.15 -9.29
N ASN A 190 -5.64 -9.42 -8.68
CA ASN A 190 -4.70 -8.39 -8.22
C ASN A 190 -4.14 -7.59 -9.41
N LYS A 191 -3.79 -8.27 -10.51
CA LYS A 191 -3.36 -7.62 -11.75
C LYS A 191 -4.47 -6.74 -12.34
N MET A 192 -5.72 -7.20 -12.33
CA MET A 192 -6.88 -6.41 -12.80
C MET A 192 -7.05 -5.13 -11.96
N ILE A 193 -6.97 -5.25 -10.62
CA ILE A 193 -7.04 -4.10 -9.71
C ILE A 193 -5.93 -3.09 -10.01
N LEU A 194 -4.66 -3.54 -10.15
CA LEU A 194 -3.56 -2.63 -10.44
C LEU A 194 -3.73 -1.90 -11.77
N LYS A 195 -4.15 -2.61 -12.82
CA LYS A 195 -4.44 -2.00 -14.12
C LYS A 195 -5.54 -0.93 -14.00
N ARG A 196 -6.58 -1.21 -13.22
CA ARG A 196 -7.69 -0.27 -13.00
C ARG A 196 -7.27 0.98 -12.22
N ILE A 197 -6.35 0.85 -11.25
CA ILE A 197 -5.79 1.97 -10.50
C ILE A 197 -4.98 2.89 -11.41
N CYS A 198 -4.26 2.33 -12.38
CA CYS A 198 -3.35 3.04 -13.27
C CYS A 198 -4.04 3.64 -14.51
N SER A 199 -5.27 3.23 -14.84
CA SER A 199 -6.11 3.87 -15.84
C SER A 199 -6.75 5.17 -15.32
#